data_9b2ec5daae84cd2d547e653856d1640d
#
_entry.id   9b2ec5daae84cd2d547e653856d1640d
#
_cell.length_a   1.000
_cell.length_b   1.000
_cell.length_c   1.000
_cell.angle_alpha   90.00
_cell.angle_beta   90.00
_cell.angle_gamma   90.00
#
_symmetry.space_group_name_H-M   'P 1'
#
loop_
_entity.id
_entity.type
_entity.pdbx_description
1 polymer ?
#
loop_
_entity_poly.entity_id
_entity_poly.type
_entity_poly.pdbx_seq_one_letter_code
_entity_poly.pdbx_strand_id
1 'polypeptide(L)'
;MVGGGACQASSTLYAAALYANLEIVQRTNHGFASDYIGLGLDAMVAQGGPEFEFRNNTMYPIKVIAEYYTSGGKNYLKVSLLGTKVDDTYVKIKTDVLETIPFTEEIVETDELAPGERKVEQTAYTGYKVKTYRNVYSGDGKLISSTFEASSNYKARNRIVLVGKSAAVTPVDPGTTTPVDPGTTTPTDPTTPVDPGTTTDPGTTTDPGTTVPGVTDPGT
;
A
#
# COMPACT_ATOMS: atom_id res chain seq x y z
N MET A 1 15.77 16.41 -2.72
CA MET A 1 15.31 15.82 -4.01
C MET A 1 14.11 16.64 -4.47
N VAL A 2 14.23 17.36 -5.57
CA VAL A 2 13.13 18.14 -6.16
C VAL A 2 12.33 17.19 -7.04
N GLY A 3 11.06 16.94 -6.73
CA GLY A 3 10.23 16.01 -7.50
C GLY A 3 8.98 15.51 -6.75
N GLY A 4 8.75 16.03 -5.52
CA GLY A 4 7.59 15.67 -4.72
C GLY A 4 6.27 15.94 -5.45
N GLY A 5 5.49 14.88 -5.72
CA GLY A 5 4.18 14.98 -6.34
C GLY A 5 4.14 14.94 -7.88
N ALA A 6 5.27 15.01 -8.60
CA ALA A 6 5.26 14.98 -10.07
C ALA A 6 4.63 13.69 -10.62
N CYS A 7 5.04 12.53 -10.09
CA CYS A 7 4.45 11.24 -10.47
C CYS A 7 2.99 11.07 -10.03
N GLN A 8 2.59 11.69 -8.92
CA GLN A 8 1.18 11.70 -8.52
C GLN A 8 0.34 12.52 -9.51
N ALA A 9 0.86 13.67 -9.96
CA ALA A 9 0.18 14.49 -10.95
C ALA A 9 0.06 13.78 -12.30
N SER A 10 1.14 13.18 -12.82
CA SER A 10 1.12 12.43 -14.08
C SER A 10 0.21 11.20 -14.01
N SER A 11 0.22 10.46 -12.90
CA SER A 11 -0.66 9.31 -12.70
C SER A 11 -2.14 9.70 -12.66
N THR A 12 -2.47 10.79 -11.95
CA THR A 12 -3.84 11.28 -11.89
C THR A 12 -4.32 11.77 -13.26
N LEU A 13 -3.45 12.45 -14.03
CA LEU A 13 -3.73 12.87 -15.39
C LEU A 13 -3.87 11.67 -16.35
N TYR A 14 -3.02 10.65 -16.21
CA TYR A 14 -3.14 9.40 -16.98
C TYR A 14 -4.50 8.72 -16.75
N ALA A 15 -4.91 8.56 -15.50
CA ALA A 15 -6.22 8.01 -15.18
C ALA A 15 -7.35 8.86 -15.80
N ALA A 16 -7.27 10.19 -15.69
CA ALA A 16 -8.26 11.10 -16.29
C ALA A 16 -8.30 10.95 -17.82
N ALA A 17 -7.15 10.83 -18.50
CA ALA A 17 -7.07 10.63 -19.95
C ALA A 17 -7.71 9.29 -20.38
N LEU A 18 -7.49 8.22 -19.60
CA LEU A 18 -8.14 6.94 -19.84
C LEU A 18 -9.67 7.03 -19.74
N TYR A 19 -10.19 7.65 -18.67
CA TYR A 19 -11.63 7.83 -18.48
C TYR A 19 -12.27 8.74 -19.52
N ALA A 20 -11.51 9.70 -20.06
CA ALA A 20 -11.93 10.56 -21.16
C ALA A 20 -11.79 9.91 -22.55
N ASN A 21 -11.41 8.63 -22.61
CA ASN A 21 -11.17 7.88 -23.85
C ASN A 21 -10.15 8.54 -24.80
N LEU A 22 -9.16 9.24 -24.24
CA LEU A 22 -8.08 9.84 -25.02
C LEU A 22 -7.01 8.81 -25.37
N GLU A 23 -6.27 9.07 -26.45
CA GLU A 23 -5.16 8.21 -26.89
C GLU A 23 -3.96 8.37 -25.95
N ILE A 24 -3.46 7.27 -25.42
CA ILE A 24 -2.21 7.24 -24.64
C ILE A 24 -1.07 6.96 -25.61
N VAL A 25 -0.15 7.92 -25.74
CA VAL A 25 1.02 7.82 -26.65
C VAL A 25 2.18 7.15 -25.93
N GLN A 26 2.46 7.57 -24.69
CA GLN A 26 3.55 7.02 -23.90
C GLN A 26 3.18 6.98 -22.41
N ARG A 27 3.49 5.86 -21.78
CA ARG A 27 3.33 5.68 -20.33
C ARG A 27 4.29 4.62 -19.81
N THR A 28 4.92 4.88 -18.69
CA THR A 28 5.75 3.91 -17.95
C THR A 28 5.19 3.74 -16.53
N ASN A 29 5.01 2.49 -16.05
CA ASN A 29 4.64 2.25 -14.66
C ASN A 29 5.83 2.40 -13.72
N HIS A 30 5.56 2.66 -12.43
CA HIS A 30 6.60 2.66 -11.40
C HIS A 30 7.19 1.26 -11.18
N GLY A 31 8.40 1.21 -10.66
CA GLY A 31 9.05 -0.05 -10.30
C GLY A 31 8.39 -0.77 -9.12
N PHE A 32 7.71 -0.02 -8.23
CA PHE A 32 6.92 -0.52 -7.09
C PHE A 32 5.51 0.03 -7.17
N ALA A 33 4.53 -0.71 -6.64
CA ALA A 33 3.15 -0.25 -6.56
C ALA A 33 3.05 1.03 -5.73
N SER A 34 2.36 2.04 -6.27
CA SER A 34 2.09 3.30 -5.58
C SER A 34 0.87 3.14 -4.68
N ASP A 35 0.86 3.86 -3.55
CA ASP A 35 -0.23 3.85 -2.57
C ASP A 35 -1.31 4.93 -2.83
N TYR A 36 -1.02 5.89 -3.71
CA TYR A 36 -1.90 7.03 -4.02
C TYR A 36 -2.82 6.79 -5.23
N ILE A 37 -2.64 5.70 -5.97
CA ILE A 37 -3.47 5.36 -7.14
C ILE A 37 -3.57 3.85 -7.32
N GLY A 38 -4.62 3.36 -7.97
CA GLY A 38 -4.82 1.93 -8.21
C GLY A 38 -3.78 1.30 -9.14
N LEU A 39 -3.58 -0.01 -8.99
CA LEU A 39 -2.66 -0.77 -9.83
C LEU A 39 -2.99 -0.61 -11.32
N GLY A 40 -1.98 -0.36 -12.14
CA GLY A 40 -2.12 -0.15 -13.57
C GLY A 40 -2.57 1.24 -14.00
N LEU A 41 -2.83 2.15 -13.03
CA LEU A 41 -3.27 3.53 -13.27
C LEU A 41 -2.18 4.57 -12.97
N ASP A 42 -0.98 4.14 -12.66
CA ASP A 42 0.16 5.02 -12.41
C ASP A 42 0.92 5.36 -13.69
N ALA A 43 1.53 6.52 -13.72
CA ALA A 43 2.45 6.96 -14.78
C ALA A 43 3.67 7.63 -14.15
N MET A 44 4.82 6.98 -14.28
CA MET A 44 6.10 7.48 -13.78
C MET A 44 6.66 8.54 -14.72
N VAL A 45 7.13 9.66 -14.15
CA VAL A 45 7.87 10.69 -14.89
C VAL A 45 9.13 11.07 -14.13
N ALA A 46 10.21 11.38 -14.89
CA ALA A 46 11.48 11.81 -14.34
C ALA A 46 12.20 12.75 -15.31
N GLN A 47 12.95 13.70 -14.79
CA GLN A 47 13.77 14.59 -15.64
C GLN A 47 14.83 13.77 -16.40
N GLY A 48 14.80 13.85 -17.73
CA GLY A 48 15.70 13.09 -18.60
C GLY A 48 15.44 11.58 -18.61
N GLY A 49 14.26 11.15 -18.15
CA GLY A 49 13.83 9.76 -18.04
C GLY A 49 12.44 9.54 -18.62
N PRO A 50 11.63 8.68 -18.00
CA PRO A 50 10.29 8.39 -18.48
C PRO A 50 9.40 9.62 -18.55
N GLU A 51 8.59 9.68 -19.59
CA GLU A 51 7.58 10.72 -19.82
C GLU A 51 6.19 10.09 -19.86
N PHE A 52 5.18 10.93 -19.65
CA PHE A 52 3.79 10.59 -19.88
C PHE A 52 3.23 11.50 -20.98
N GLU A 53 2.75 10.89 -22.06
CA GLU A 53 2.18 11.57 -23.20
C GLU A 53 0.81 11.00 -23.55
N PHE A 54 -0.12 11.89 -23.85
CA PHE A 54 -1.43 11.54 -24.39
C PHE A 54 -1.81 12.51 -25.51
N ARG A 55 -2.67 12.06 -26.39
CA ARG A 55 -3.17 12.86 -27.52
C ARG A 55 -4.67 13.12 -27.37
N ASN A 56 -5.06 14.36 -27.61
CA ASN A 56 -6.45 14.67 -27.86
C ASN A 56 -6.84 14.17 -29.25
N ASN A 57 -7.45 13.01 -29.31
CA ASN A 57 -7.96 12.35 -30.51
C ASN A 57 -9.40 12.75 -30.86
N THR A 58 -9.93 13.80 -30.20
CA THR A 58 -11.23 14.39 -30.53
C THR A 58 -11.05 15.56 -31.51
N MET A 59 -12.15 16.00 -32.12
CA MET A 59 -12.15 17.18 -33.00
C MET A 59 -12.31 18.51 -32.24
N TYR A 60 -12.39 18.44 -30.89
CA TYR A 60 -12.70 19.59 -30.05
C TYR A 60 -11.55 19.86 -29.07
N PRO A 61 -11.36 21.12 -28.64
CA PRO A 61 -10.36 21.41 -27.61
C PRO A 61 -10.76 20.80 -26.28
N ILE A 62 -9.75 20.42 -25.49
CA ILE A 62 -9.92 19.99 -24.10
C ILE A 62 -9.20 20.94 -23.17
N LYS A 63 -9.77 21.19 -21.99
CA LYS A 63 -9.15 21.96 -20.91
C LYS A 63 -8.78 21.02 -19.77
N VAL A 64 -7.52 21.05 -19.36
CA VAL A 64 -7.01 20.31 -18.20
C VAL A 64 -7.08 21.22 -16.98
N ILE A 65 -7.72 20.77 -15.91
CA ILE A 65 -7.80 21.46 -14.62
C ILE A 65 -7.22 20.54 -13.57
N ALA A 66 -6.24 21.00 -12.82
CA ALA A 66 -5.67 20.30 -11.67
C ALA A 66 -5.97 21.11 -10.40
N GLU A 67 -6.54 20.45 -9.39
CA GLU A 67 -6.96 21.03 -8.12
C GLU A 67 -6.32 20.24 -6.98
N TYR A 68 -5.64 20.95 -6.10
CA TYR A 68 -5.13 20.39 -4.85
C TYR A 68 -6.05 20.82 -3.72
N TYR A 69 -6.45 19.88 -2.86
CA TYR A 69 -7.29 20.17 -1.69
C TYR A 69 -6.98 19.22 -0.53
N THR A 70 -7.35 19.64 0.68
CA THR A 70 -7.21 18.84 1.90
C THR A 70 -8.61 18.48 2.41
N SER A 71 -8.81 17.22 2.76
CA SER A 71 -10.05 16.73 3.36
C SER A 71 -9.73 15.62 4.38
N GLY A 72 -10.34 15.69 5.56
CA GLY A 72 -10.12 14.71 6.62
C GLY A 72 -8.64 14.57 7.05
N GLY A 73 -7.86 15.68 6.99
CA GLY A 73 -6.43 15.67 7.32
C GLY A 73 -5.53 15.02 6.25
N LYS A 74 -6.08 14.65 5.10
CA LYS A 74 -5.34 14.08 3.96
C LYS A 74 -5.34 15.05 2.79
N ASN A 75 -4.26 14.99 2.01
CA ASN A 75 -4.07 15.80 0.82
C ASN A 75 -4.50 15.01 -0.43
N TYR A 76 -5.22 15.68 -1.31
CA TYR A 76 -5.74 15.11 -2.55
C TYR A 76 -5.36 15.96 -3.75
N LEU A 77 -5.17 15.29 -4.88
CA LEU A 77 -5.07 15.90 -6.19
C LEU A 77 -6.23 15.40 -7.04
N LYS A 78 -6.96 16.34 -7.64
CA LYS A 78 -8.02 16.07 -8.60
C LYS A 78 -7.62 16.61 -9.95
N VAL A 79 -7.74 15.82 -11.00
CA VAL A 79 -7.56 16.26 -12.38
C VAL A 79 -8.88 16.07 -13.12
N SER A 80 -9.33 17.14 -13.76
CA SER A 80 -10.54 17.16 -14.58
C SER A 80 -10.19 17.52 -16.02
N LEU A 81 -10.74 16.79 -16.97
CA LEU A 81 -10.66 17.07 -18.39
C LEU A 81 -12.02 17.56 -18.87
N LEU A 82 -12.11 18.83 -19.24
CA LEU A 82 -13.33 19.42 -19.76
C LEU A 82 -13.23 19.47 -21.28
N GLY A 83 -14.25 18.97 -21.95
CA GLY A 83 -14.35 18.93 -23.41
C GLY A 83 -15.79 18.96 -23.88
N THR A 84 -16.00 18.85 -25.18
CA THR A 84 -17.32 18.74 -25.79
C THR A 84 -17.79 17.30 -25.74
N LYS A 85 -18.96 17.05 -25.14
CA LYS A 85 -19.60 15.74 -25.17
C LYS A 85 -20.21 15.53 -26.56
N VAL A 86 -19.70 14.53 -27.30
CA VAL A 86 -20.13 14.23 -28.66
C VAL A 86 -21.14 13.09 -28.73
N ASP A 87 -21.17 12.24 -27.70
CA ASP A 87 -22.10 11.11 -27.59
C ASP A 87 -22.31 10.76 -26.11
N ASP A 88 -23.10 9.72 -25.82
CA ASP A 88 -23.39 9.27 -24.44
C ASP A 88 -22.49 8.13 -23.99
N THR A 89 -21.37 7.87 -24.69
CA THR A 89 -20.43 6.83 -24.26
C THR A 89 -19.68 7.22 -23.01
N TYR A 90 -19.29 6.21 -22.25
CA TYR A 90 -18.43 6.35 -21.07
C TYR A 90 -17.45 5.20 -20.94
N VAL A 91 -16.38 5.43 -20.21
CA VAL A 91 -15.30 4.44 -20.02
C VAL A 91 -15.29 3.93 -18.58
N LYS A 92 -15.13 2.61 -18.45
CA LYS A 92 -14.70 1.96 -17.21
C LYS A 92 -13.35 1.29 -17.43
N ILE A 93 -12.44 1.47 -16.49
CA ILE A 93 -11.15 0.80 -16.51
C ILE A 93 -11.27 -0.50 -15.71
N LYS A 94 -10.83 -1.58 -16.33
CA LYS A 94 -10.70 -2.89 -15.68
C LYS A 94 -9.22 -3.21 -15.50
N THR A 95 -8.85 -3.62 -14.30
CA THR A 95 -7.50 -4.06 -13.96
C THR A 95 -7.54 -5.51 -13.52
N ASP A 96 -6.80 -6.37 -14.22
CA ASP A 96 -6.66 -7.79 -13.89
C ASP A 96 -5.28 -8.00 -13.24
N VAL A 97 -5.27 -8.40 -11.97
CA VAL A 97 -4.07 -8.83 -11.26
C VAL A 97 -3.76 -10.27 -11.65
N LEU A 98 -2.71 -10.48 -12.43
CA LEU A 98 -2.31 -11.79 -12.92
C LEU A 98 -1.45 -12.55 -11.91
N GLU A 99 -0.65 -11.82 -11.15
CA GLU A 99 0.28 -12.38 -10.17
C GLU A 99 0.47 -11.39 -9.01
N THR A 100 0.48 -11.92 -7.80
CA THR A 100 0.87 -11.20 -6.59
C THR A 100 2.15 -11.85 -6.05
N ILE A 101 3.20 -11.06 -5.90
CA ILE A 101 4.53 -11.50 -5.46
C ILE A 101 4.74 -10.99 -4.03
N PRO A 102 4.59 -11.83 -3.01
CA PRO A 102 4.74 -11.40 -1.62
C PRO A 102 6.19 -10.97 -1.34
N PHE A 103 6.34 -10.05 -0.40
CA PHE A 103 7.66 -9.73 0.17
C PHE A 103 8.01 -10.70 1.31
N THR A 104 9.29 -10.77 1.67
CA THR A 104 9.79 -11.43 2.88
C THR A 104 10.34 -10.40 3.86
N GLU A 105 10.50 -10.80 5.12
CA GLU A 105 11.17 -10.00 6.14
C GLU A 105 12.55 -10.60 6.41
N GLU A 106 13.57 -9.75 6.40
CA GLU A 106 14.95 -10.06 6.77
C GLU A 106 15.27 -9.32 8.07
N ILE A 107 15.76 -10.06 9.05
CA ILE A 107 16.20 -9.51 10.34
C ILE A 107 17.72 -9.44 10.31
N VAL A 108 18.27 -8.24 10.55
CA VAL A 108 19.70 -7.97 10.60
C VAL A 108 20.06 -7.50 12.00
N GLU A 109 20.94 -8.24 12.67
CA GLU A 109 21.46 -7.85 13.98
C GLU A 109 22.49 -6.72 13.84
N THR A 110 22.41 -5.73 14.72
CA THR A 110 23.31 -4.56 14.72
C THR A 110 23.72 -4.17 16.15
N ASP A 111 24.88 -3.57 16.27
CA ASP A 111 25.38 -2.96 17.53
C ASP A 111 24.92 -1.48 17.66
N GLU A 112 24.26 -0.92 16.65
CA GLU A 112 23.82 0.48 16.63
C GLU A 112 22.51 0.73 17.42
N LEU A 113 21.79 -0.33 17.79
CA LEU A 113 20.54 -0.25 18.54
C LEU A 113 20.71 -0.87 19.94
N ALA A 114 19.87 -0.41 20.89
CA ALA A 114 19.81 -1.04 22.19
C ALA A 114 19.40 -2.53 22.07
N PRO A 115 19.86 -3.42 22.99
CA PRO A 115 19.53 -4.83 22.94
C PRO A 115 18.03 -5.09 22.80
N GLY A 116 17.63 -5.80 21.73
CA GLY A 116 16.23 -6.11 21.39
C GLY A 116 15.43 -4.96 20.79
N GLU A 117 15.97 -3.77 20.66
CA GLU A 117 15.36 -2.67 19.93
C GLU A 117 15.23 -3.00 18.45
N ARG A 118 14.09 -2.64 17.83
CA ARG A 118 13.80 -2.93 16.41
C ARG A 118 13.59 -1.63 15.63
N LYS A 119 14.22 -1.54 14.46
CA LYS A 119 14.07 -0.41 13.52
C LYS A 119 13.85 -0.95 12.12
N VAL A 120 12.83 -0.44 11.43
CA VAL A 120 12.64 -0.74 10.00
C VAL A 120 13.62 0.10 9.19
N GLU A 121 14.60 -0.57 8.59
CA GLU A 121 15.60 0.04 7.71
C GLU A 121 15.09 0.15 6.27
N GLN A 122 14.38 -0.88 5.82
CA GLN A 122 13.79 -0.91 4.49
C GLN A 122 12.31 -1.29 4.54
N THR A 123 11.47 -0.43 3.98
CA THR A 123 10.02 -0.70 3.83
C THR A 123 9.77 -1.75 2.75
N ALA A 124 8.88 -2.69 3.04
CA ALA A 124 8.46 -3.72 2.10
C ALA A 124 7.52 -3.17 1.02
N TYR A 125 7.55 -3.82 -0.15
CA TYR A 125 6.54 -3.68 -1.20
C TYR A 125 6.14 -5.07 -1.71
N THR A 126 4.84 -5.31 -1.81
CA THR A 126 4.30 -6.45 -2.56
C THR A 126 4.44 -6.16 -4.04
N GLY A 127 4.91 -7.14 -4.80
CA GLY A 127 5.01 -7.05 -6.25
C GLY A 127 3.72 -7.52 -6.92
N TYR A 128 3.46 -7.03 -8.13
CA TYR A 128 2.29 -7.38 -8.92
C TYR A 128 2.59 -7.43 -10.41
N LYS A 129 1.96 -8.35 -11.12
CA LYS A 129 1.83 -8.29 -12.58
C LYS A 129 0.37 -8.02 -12.92
N VAL A 130 0.14 -6.97 -13.70
CA VAL A 130 -1.19 -6.42 -13.91
C VAL A 130 -1.42 -6.16 -15.39
N LYS A 131 -2.65 -6.44 -15.87
CA LYS A 131 -3.13 -5.98 -17.18
C LYS A 131 -4.28 -5.00 -16.98
N THR A 132 -4.23 -3.89 -17.69
CA THR A 132 -5.27 -2.86 -17.68
C THR A 132 -6.01 -2.87 -19.01
N TYR A 133 -7.34 -2.77 -18.93
CA TYR A 133 -8.24 -2.73 -20.09
C TYR A 133 -9.13 -1.50 -20.01
N ARG A 134 -9.35 -0.89 -21.17
CA ARG A 134 -10.30 0.20 -21.37
C ARG A 134 -11.59 -0.39 -21.93
N ASN A 135 -12.66 -0.31 -21.17
CA ASN A 135 -13.99 -0.77 -21.54
C ASN A 135 -14.87 0.44 -21.85
N VAL A 136 -15.31 0.55 -23.11
CA VAL A 136 -16.20 1.62 -23.55
C VAL A 136 -17.62 1.10 -23.54
N TYR A 137 -18.53 1.84 -22.94
CA TYR A 137 -19.94 1.54 -22.80
C TYR A 137 -20.78 2.62 -23.51
N SER A 138 -21.93 2.24 -24.07
CA SER A 138 -22.97 3.16 -24.50
C SER A 138 -23.72 3.73 -23.31
N GLY A 139 -24.47 4.82 -23.51
CA GLY A 139 -25.25 5.48 -22.46
C GLY A 139 -26.26 4.57 -21.76
N ASP A 140 -26.76 3.55 -22.44
CA ASP A 140 -27.65 2.50 -21.89
C ASP A 140 -26.91 1.39 -21.13
N GLY A 141 -25.57 1.48 -21.00
CA GLY A 141 -24.76 0.54 -20.22
C GLY A 141 -24.29 -0.71 -20.96
N LYS A 142 -24.48 -0.79 -22.27
CA LYS A 142 -24.01 -1.92 -23.09
C LYS A 142 -22.53 -1.74 -23.42
N LEU A 143 -21.72 -2.80 -23.23
CA LEU A 143 -20.30 -2.82 -23.61
C LEU A 143 -20.17 -2.72 -25.14
N ILE A 144 -19.49 -1.67 -25.61
CA ILE A 144 -19.18 -1.44 -27.03
C ILE A 144 -17.85 -2.09 -27.39
N SER A 145 -16.82 -1.85 -26.57
CA SER A 145 -15.48 -2.40 -26.79
C SER A 145 -14.73 -2.63 -25.49
N SER A 146 -13.81 -3.59 -25.52
CA SER A 146 -12.85 -3.85 -24.46
C SER A 146 -11.46 -3.94 -25.09
N THR A 147 -10.61 -2.96 -24.83
CA THR A 147 -9.29 -2.85 -25.46
C THR A 147 -8.21 -3.01 -24.40
N PHE A 148 -7.22 -3.84 -24.69
CA PHE A 148 -6.01 -3.91 -23.86
C PHE A 148 -5.28 -2.57 -23.90
N GLU A 149 -4.98 -2.01 -22.74
CA GLU A 149 -4.33 -0.71 -22.60
C GLU A 149 -2.84 -0.86 -22.30
N ALA A 150 -2.50 -1.58 -21.24
CA ALA A 150 -1.12 -1.74 -20.81
C ALA A 150 -0.91 -2.95 -19.89
N SER A 151 0.34 -3.44 -19.86
CA SER A 151 0.84 -4.31 -18.80
C SER A 151 1.70 -3.50 -17.84
N SER A 152 1.53 -3.74 -16.53
CA SER A 152 2.35 -3.14 -15.48
C SER A 152 3.01 -4.23 -14.64
N ASN A 153 4.29 -4.06 -14.37
CA ASN A 153 5.08 -5.00 -13.57
C ASN A 153 5.70 -4.25 -12.40
N TYR A 154 5.19 -4.51 -11.20
CA TYR A 154 5.68 -3.93 -9.95
C TYR A 154 6.52 -4.96 -9.22
N LYS A 155 7.75 -4.59 -8.88
CA LYS A 155 8.69 -5.47 -8.17
C LYS A 155 8.27 -5.63 -6.72
N ALA A 156 8.50 -6.81 -6.15
CA ALA A 156 8.52 -6.98 -4.72
C ALA A 156 9.82 -6.40 -4.14
N ARG A 157 9.76 -5.89 -2.90
CA ARG A 157 10.92 -5.51 -2.11
C ARG A 157 10.75 -6.00 -0.69
N ASN A 158 11.75 -6.72 -0.18
CA ASN A 158 11.70 -7.25 1.17
C ASN A 158 11.75 -6.14 2.21
N ARG A 159 11.19 -6.42 3.39
CA ARG A 159 11.40 -5.61 4.57
C ARG A 159 12.75 -5.97 5.18
N ILE A 160 13.53 -4.97 5.58
CA ILE A 160 14.72 -5.16 6.41
C ILE A 160 14.46 -4.52 7.76
N VAL A 161 14.62 -5.31 8.82
CA VAL A 161 14.45 -4.87 10.21
C VAL A 161 15.78 -5.05 10.92
N LEU A 162 16.35 -3.95 11.40
CA LEU A 162 17.51 -3.95 12.27
C LEU A 162 17.04 -4.32 13.69
N VAL A 163 17.79 -5.19 14.36
CA VAL A 163 17.54 -5.60 15.74
C VAL A 163 18.86 -5.44 16.53
N GLY A 164 18.79 -4.72 17.64
CA GLY A 164 19.93 -4.58 18.54
C GLY A 164 20.36 -5.93 19.10
N LYS A 165 21.64 -6.27 18.98
CA LYS A 165 22.18 -7.52 19.51
C LYS A 165 21.89 -7.64 21.01
N SER A 166 21.40 -8.80 21.44
CA SER A 166 21.31 -9.11 22.86
C SER A 166 22.73 -9.19 23.44
N ALA A 167 22.96 -8.53 24.59
CA ALA A 167 24.22 -8.70 25.29
C ALA A 167 24.43 -10.24 25.53
N ALA A 168 25.59 -10.74 25.09
CA ALA A 168 25.93 -12.12 25.39
C ALA A 168 25.85 -12.29 26.92
N VAL A 169 24.92 -13.11 27.39
CA VAL A 169 24.91 -13.54 28.78
C VAL A 169 26.21 -14.33 28.97
N THR A 170 27.20 -13.70 29.62
CA THR A 170 28.37 -14.40 30.10
C THR A 170 27.87 -15.56 30.94
N PRO A 171 28.27 -16.82 30.66
CA PRO A 171 27.93 -17.94 31.52
C PRO A 171 28.40 -17.61 32.92
N VAL A 172 27.47 -17.52 33.87
CA VAL A 172 27.81 -17.42 35.29
C VAL A 172 28.47 -18.73 35.61
N ASP A 173 29.77 -18.68 35.95
CA ASP A 173 30.55 -19.84 36.44
C ASP A 173 29.79 -20.50 37.63
N PRO A 174 29.39 -21.77 37.57
CA PRO A 174 28.69 -22.43 38.67
C PRO A 174 29.61 -22.82 39.84
N GLY A 175 30.73 -22.13 39.98
CA GLY A 175 31.75 -22.46 40.94
C GLY A 175 32.00 -21.42 42.02
N THR A 176 31.05 -21.13 42.89
CA THR A 176 31.36 -20.78 44.31
C THR A 176 30.12 -21.04 45.17
N THR A 177 29.88 -22.29 45.51
CA THR A 177 29.01 -22.62 46.63
C THR A 177 29.79 -22.40 47.91
N THR A 178 29.53 -21.30 48.59
CA THR A 178 29.86 -21.19 50.02
C THR A 178 28.95 -22.14 50.78
N PRO A 179 29.50 -23.02 51.68
CA PRO A 179 28.72 -23.90 52.50
C PRO A 179 27.86 -23.08 53.47
N VAL A 180 26.54 -23.20 53.39
CA VAL A 180 25.62 -22.67 54.38
C VAL A 180 25.47 -23.69 55.48
N ASP A 181 25.77 -23.25 56.72
CA ASP A 181 25.64 -23.98 57.97
C ASP A 181 24.21 -24.50 58.19
N PRO A 182 23.96 -25.80 58.52
CA PRO A 182 22.65 -26.32 58.81
C PRO A 182 22.26 -26.09 60.24
N GLY A 183 21.57 -25.00 60.55
CA GLY A 183 21.13 -24.74 61.89
C GLY A 183 19.84 -23.95 62.00
N THR A 184 18.81 -24.66 62.38
CA THR A 184 17.59 -24.23 63.04
C THR A 184 16.31 -24.31 62.23
N THR A 185 15.60 -25.44 62.39
CA THR A 185 14.22 -25.69 62.00
C THR A 185 13.29 -25.06 63.02
N THR A 186 12.35 -24.25 62.56
CA THR A 186 11.09 -23.97 63.25
C THR A 186 9.91 -24.33 62.33
N PRO A 187 9.00 -25.19 62.77
CA PRO A 187 7.84 -25.53 61.94
C PRO A 187 6.74 -24.48 62.13
N THR A 188 6.19 -23.98 61.08
CA THR A 188 4.90 -23.24 61.08
C THR A 188 3.89 -24.00 60.22
N ASP A 189 2.74 -24.17 60.84
CA ASP A 189 1.51 -24.85 60.58
C ASP A 189 0.86 -24.58 59.21
N PRO A 190 0.24 -25.60 58.54
CA PRO A 190 -0.46 -25.43 57.29
C PRO A 190 -1.95 -25.15 57.51
N THR A 191 -2.44 -24.00 57.14
CA THR A 191 -3.87 -23.75 56.92
C THR A 191 -4.07 -22.72 55.82
N THR A 192 -4.62 -23.08 54.74
CA THR A 192 -5.95 -22.94 54.15
C THR A 192 -5.90 -23.11 52.61
N PRO A 193 -6.85 -23.83 52.03
CA PRO A 193 -6.94 -23.99 50.58
C PRO A 193 -7.60 -22.78 49.94
N VAL A 194 -7.02 -22.29 48.81
CA VAL A 194 -7.66 -21.26 47.96
C VAL A 194 -8.28 -21.97 46.77
N ASP A 195 -9.57 -21.71 46.62
CA ASP A 195 -10.49 -22.17 45.58
C ASP A 195 -10.04 -21.73 44.17
N PRO A 196 -10.06 -22.59 43.14
CA PRO A 196 -9.81 -22.20 41.75
C PRO A 196 -11.14 -21.74 41.13
N GLY A 197 -11.35 -20.43 41.09
CA GLY A 197 -12.51 -19.80 40.47
C GLY A 197 -12.18 -19.15 39.12
N THR A 198 -12.85 -19.63 38.10
CA THR A 198 -13.34 -18.93 36.91
C THR A 198 -12.33 -18.57 35.80
N THR A 199 -12.31 -19.41 34.81
CA THR A 199 -11.87 -19.11 33.44
C THR A 199 -12.84 -18.13 32.79
N THR A 200 -12.38 -16.95 32.39
CA THR A 200 -13.10 -16.06 31.49
C THR A 200 -12.60 -16.30 30.06
N ASP A 201 -13.57 -16.66 29.21
CA ASP A 201 -13.49 -16.85 27.78
C ASP A 201 -13.07 -15.53 27.08
N PRO A 202 -12.05 -15.50 26.17
CA PRO A 202 -11.76 -14.31 25.37
C PRO A 202 -12.71 -14.24 24.19
N GLY A 203 -13.60 -13.26 24.24
CA GLY A 203 -14.59 -12.95 23.21
C GLY A 203 -13.97 -12.65 21.85
N THR A 204 -14.68 -13.13 20.88
CA THR A 204 -14.71 -12.91 19.44
C THR A 204 -14.20 -11.55 18.99
N THR A 205 -13.12 -11.53 18.19
CA THR A 205 -12.71 -10.36 17.42
C THR A 205 -13.61 -10.25 16.18
N THR A 206 -14.39 -9.19 16.13
CA THR A 206 -15.12 -8.74 14.94
C THR A 206 -14.15 -8.16 13.92
N ASP A 207 -14.19 -8.70 12.72
CA ASP A 207 -13.54 -8.21 11.50
C ASP A 207 -14.02 -6.79 11.17
N PRO A 208 -13.14 -5.79 10.98
CA PRO A 208 -13.54 -4.47 10.49
C PRO A 208 -13.71 -4.53 8.97
N GLY A 209 -14.97 -4.58 8.53
CA GLY A 209 -15.35 -4.53 7.12
C GLY A 209 -14.72 -3.36 6.37
N THR A 210 -14.09 -3.71 5.26
CA THR A 210 -13.57 -2.79 4.25
C THR A 210 -14.74 -2.09 3.55
N THR A 211 -15.07 -0.88 3.96
CA THR A 211 -15.96 0.00 3.22
C THR A 211 -15.13 0.76 2.17
N VAL A 212 -15.33 0.41 0.92
CA VAL A 212 -14.89 1.20 -0.24
C VAL A 212 -15.76 2.47 -0.27
N PRO A 213 -15.19 3.70 -0.31
CA PRO A 213 -15.99 4.91 -0.47
C PRO A 213 -16.67 4.90 -1.83
N GLY A 214 -17.99 4.95 -1.83
CA GLY A 214 -18.82 5.03 -3.03
C GLY A 214 -18.52 6.29 -3.84
N VAL A 215 -18.32 6.10 -5.13
CA VAL A 215 -18.39 7.14 -6.15
C VAL A 215 -19.84 7.60 -6.19
N THR A 216 -20.13 8.80 -5.67
CA THR A 216 -21.43 9.45 -5.84
C THR A 216 -21.54 9.96 -7.28
N ASP A 217 -22.48 9.41 -8.00
CA ASP A 217 -22.94 9.85 -9.31
C ASP A 217 -23.64 11.23 -9.14
N PRO A 218 -23.25 12.29 -9.86
CA PRO A 218 -24.01 13.54 -9.88
C PRO A 218 -25.16 13.37 -10.90
N GLY A 219 -26.33 12.91 -10.42
CA GLY A 219 -27.57 12.90 -11.17
C GLY A 219 -28.12 14.32 -11.37
N THR A 220 -28.70 14.50 -12.55
CA THR A 220 -29.51 15.59 -13.14
C THR A 220 -28.81 16.89 -13.46
#